data_da31ac5ee14f861557843028259ec99d
#
_entry.id   da31ac5ee14f861557843028259ec99d
#
_cell.length_a   1.000
_cell.length_b   1.000
_cell.length_c   1.000
_cell.angle_alpha   90.00
_cell.angle_beta   90.00
_cell.angle_gamma   90.00
#
_symmetry.space_group_name_H-M   'P 1'
#
loop_
_entity.id
_entity.type
_entity.pdbx_description
1 polymer ?
#
loop_
_entity_poly.entity_id
_entity_poly.type
_entity_poly.pdbx_seq_one_letter_code
_entity_poly.pdbx_strand_id
1 'polypeptide(L)'
;MKENSEGYRPNVAMVVINSTNKVLICRRKNTRTWQFPQGGIDNGEDIKKAMYRELSEEVGLSKDDVSLVGESEGTITYDIPKTIRSKVLGGKFKGQEQKWFLLKLKKDNSEIKLDNEAFPEFDKYEWVSFWQPLNRIVDFKREAYREALSELRFLI
;
A
#
# COMPACT_ATOMS: atom_id res chain seq x y z
N MET A 1 6.29 17.99 -7.55
CA MET A 1 6.21 16.53 -7.63
C MET A 1 6.88 16.03 -8.89
N LYS A 2 7.52 14.92 -8.78
CA LYS A 2 8.13 14.28 -9.94
C LYS A 2 7.06 13.94 -10.97
N GLU A 3 7.37 14.13 -12.24
CA GLU A 3 6.48 13.77 -13.32
C GLU A 3 6.24 12.25 -13.30
N ASN A 4 5.01 11.85 -13.47
CA ASN A 4 4.60 10.45 -13.48
C ASN A 4 4.37 9.96 -14.91
N SER A 5 4.17 8.66 -15.06
CA SER A 5 3.74 8.07 -16.31
C SER A 5 2.36 8.61 -16.68
N GLU A 6 2.16 8.89 -17.95
CA GLU A 6 0.92 9.51 -18.41
C GLU A 6 -0.32 8.70 -18.03
N GLY A 7 -1.26 9.36 -17.38
CA GLY A 7 -2.52 8.77 -16.98
C GLY A 7 -2.49 7.95 -15.68
N TYR A 8 -1.32 7.77 -15.07
CA TYR A 8 -1.19 7.05 -13.81
C TYR A 8 -1.06 8.00 -12.63
N ARG A 9 -1.72 7.66 -11.53
CA ARG A 9 -1.62 8.42 -10.30
C ARG A 9 -0.40 7.96 -9.51
N PRO A 10 0.51 8.88 -9.11
CA PRO A 10 1.63 8.52 -8.26
C PRO A 10 1.16 8.06 -6.89
N ASN A 11 1.71 6.96 -6.41
CA ASN A 11 1.20 6.27 -5.22
C ASN A 11 2.34 5.58 -4.50
N VAL A 12 2.19 5.42 -3.19
CA VAL A 12 3.09 4.61 -2.36
C VAL A 12 2.31 3.44 -1.79
N ALA A 13 2.95 2.27 -1.70
CA ALA A 13 2.36 1.08 -1.10
C ALA A 13 3.31 0.52 -0.06
N MET A 14 2.77 0.03 1.05
CA MET A 14 3.56 -0.40 2.19
C MET A 14 3.29 -1.86 2.52
N VAL A 15 4.34 -2.67 2.54
CA VAL A 15 4.30 -4.03 3.05
C VAL A 15 4.94 -4.00 4.43
N VAL A 16 4.12 -4.12 5.46
CA VAL A 16 4.58 -4.13 6.85
C VAL A 16 4.65 -5.57 7.31
N ILE A 17 5.83 -6.00 7.78
CA ILE A 17 6.02 -7.36 8.29
C ILE A 17 6.27 -7.32 9.80
N ASN A 18 5.86 -8.41 10.47
CA ASN A 18 6.14 -8.61 11.89
C ASN A 18 7.34 -9.56 12.06
N SER A 19 7.64 -9.96 13.29
CA SER A 19 8.81 -10.81 13.60
C SER A 19 8.74 -12.20 12.98
N THR A 20 7.56 -12.68 12.60
CA THR A 20 7.38 -13.98 11.94
C THR A 20 7.21 -13.84 10.43
N ASN A 21 7.53 -12.66 9.88
CA ASN A 21 7.41 -12.35 8.46
C ASN A 21 6.00 -12.43 7.89
N LYS A 22 4.99 -12.30 8.75
CA LYS A 22 3.62 -12.12 8.30
C LYS A 22 3.43 -10.68 7.87
N VAL A 23 2.57 -10.46 6.90
CA VAL A 23 2.31 -9.14 6.33
C VAL A 23 0.95 -8.62 6.74
N LEU A 24 0.86 -7.30 6.86
CA LEU A 24 -0.36 -6.60 7.23
C LEU A 24 -1.18 -6.31 5.98
N ILE A 25 -2.42 -6.81 5.95
CA ILE A 25 -3.39 -6.43 4.94
C ILE A 25 -4.62 -5.83 5.60
N CYS A 26 -5.31 -4.96 4.87
CA CYS A 26 -6.44 -4.20 5.38
C CYS A 26 -7.63 -4.33 4.44
N ARG A 27 -8.84 -4.33 5.01
CA ARG A 27 -10.07 -4.42 4.23
C ARG A 27 -10.63 -3.02 4.02
N ARG A 28 -10.89 -2.69 2.76
CA ARG A 28 -11.52 -1.42 2.42
C ARG A 28 -12.97 -1.40 2.90
N LYS A 29 -13.32 -0.31 3.55
CA LYS A 29 -14.63 -0.16 4.19
C LYS A 29 -15.79 -0.19 3.20
N ASN A 30 -15.64 0.46 2.05
CA ASN A 30 -16.74 0.60 1.09
C ASN A 30 -16.87 -0.57 0.11
N THR A 31 -15.76 -1.19 -0.29
CA THR A 31 -15.77 -2.29 -1.27
C THR A 31 -15.60 -3.67 -0.64
N ARG A 32 -15.17 -3.72 0.62
CA ARG A 32 -14.87 -4.94 1.36
C ARG A 32 -13.79 -5.80 0.70
N THR A 33 -12.92 -5.18 -0.07
CA THR A 33 -11.77 -5.83 -0.69
C THR A 33 -10.51 -5.61 0.15
N TRP A 34 -9.63 -6.60 0.13
CA TRP A 34 -8.38 -6.58 0.90
C TRP A 34 -7.24 -6.04 0.08
N GLN A 35 -6.35 -5.30 0.72
CA GLN A 35 -5.17 -4.74 0.07
C GLN A 35 -4.09 -4.37 1.09
N PHE A 36 -2.89 -4.07 0.62
CA PHE A 36 -1.88 -3.42 1.45
C PHE A 36 -2.24 -1.96 1.67
N PRO A 37 -1.80 -1.37 2.78
CA PRO A 37 -1.89 0.09 2.95
C PRO A 37 -1.22 0.79 1.78
N GLN A 38 -1.84 1.84 1.29
CA GLN A 38 -1.33 2.62 0.16
C GLN A 38 -1.98 3.99 0.13
N GLY A 39 -1.38 4.90 -0.58
CA GLY A 39 -1.99 6.21 -0.75
C GLY A 39 -1.27 7.07 -1.77
N GLY A 40 -1.92 8.16 -2.16
CA GLY A 40 -1.38 9.07 -3.15
C GLY A 40 -0.24 9.93 -2.61
N ILE A 41 0.62 10.35 -3.52
CA ILE A 41 1.72 11.28 -3.22
C ILE A 41 1.20 12.67 -3.54
N ASP A 42 1.24 13.57 -2.56
CA ASP A 42 0.80 14.94 -2.77
C ASP A 42 1.79 15.70 -3.66
N ASN A 43 1.28 16.71 -4.36
CA ASN A 43 2.12 17.49 -5.26
C ASN A 43 3.29 18.14 -4.49
N GLY A 44 4.49 17.88 -4.94
CA GLY A 44 5.71 18.40 -4.29
C GLY A 44 6.17 17.62 -3.08
N GLU A 45 5.44 16.60 -2.68
CA GLU A 45 5.79 15.81 -1.50
C GLU A 45 6.90 14.80 -1.82
N ASP A 46 7.85 14.66 -0.89
CA ASP A 46 8.87 13.62 -0.98
C ASP A 46 8.22 12.23 -0.85
N ILE A 47 8.70 11.27 -1.63
CA ILE A 47 8.10 9.92 -1.67
C ILE A 47 8.12 9.23 -0.31
N LYS A 48 9.25 9.29 0.41
CA LYS A 48 9.34 8.67 1.74
C LYS A 48 8.45 9.36 2.76
N LYS A 49 8.33 10.68 2.67
CA LYS A 49 7.41 11.42 3.54
C LYS A 49 5.97 11.01 3.27
N ALA A 50 5.62 10.84 1.99
CA ALA A 50 4.29 10.35 1.62
C ALA A 50 4.04 8.98 2.22
N MET A 51 5.02 8.09 2.14
CA MET A 51 4.91 6.73 2.68
C MET A 51 4.64 6.76 4.19
N TYR A 52 5.42 7.51 4.96
CA TYR A 52 5.22 7.59 6.41
C TYR A 52 3.91 8.28 6.78
N ARG A 53 3.52 9.29 6.02
CA ARG A 53 2.24 9.98 6.23
C ARG A 53 1.08 9.03 6.01
N GLU A 54 1.06 8.31 4.90
CA GLU A 54 0.00 7.34 4.60
C GLU A 54 -0.03 6.20 5.60
N LEU A 55 1.13 5.72 6.02
CA LEU A 55 1.22 4.68 7.04
C LEU A 55 0.56 5.13 8.34
N SER A 56 0.83 6.36 8.77
CA SER A 56 0.23 6.91 9.97
C SER A 56 -1.27 7.12 9.82
N GLU A 57 -1.69 7.68 8.71
CA GLU A 57 -3.10 7.96 8.46
C GLU A 57 -3.94 6.69 8.36
N GLU A 58 -3.43 5.68 7.67
CA GLU A 58 -4.23 4.49 7.37
C GLU A 58 -4.20 3.42 8.44
N VAL A 59 -3.06 3.20 9.08
CA VAL A 59 -2.92 2.12 10.06
C VAL A 59 -2.37 2.54 11.41
N GLY A 60 -2.09 3.83 11.58
CA GLY A 60 -1.69 4.37 12.88
C GLY A 60 -0.28 4.07 13.32
N LEU A 61 0.57 3.62 12.40
CA LEU A 61 1.98 3.37 12.71
C LEU A 61 2.81 4.60 12.41
N SER A 62 3.63 5.01 13.38
CA SER A 62 4.55 6.12 13.20
C SER A 62 5.87 5.62 12.65
N LYS A 63 6.70 6.56 12.21
CA LYS A 63 8.06 6.26 11.76
C LYS A 63 8.86 5.52 12.83
N ASP A 64 8.60 5.80 14.10
CA ASP A 64 9.32 5.18 15.20
C ASP A 64 8.87 3.75 15.49
N ASP A 65 7.72 3.34 14.99
CA ASP A 65 7.18 1.99 15.18
C ASP A 65 7.79 0.97 14.20
N VAL A 66 8.42 1.44 13.16
CA VAL A 66 8.90 0.58 12.07
C VAL A 66 10.35 0.88 11.69
N SER A 67 10.99 -0.12 11.09
CA SER A 67 12.28 0.05 10.44
C SER A 67 12.08 -0.12 8.94
N LEU A 68 12.59 0.80 8.14
CA LEU A 68 12.56 0.67 6.69
C LEU A 68 13.59 -0.37 6.26
N VAL A 69 13.13 -1.51 5.74
CA VAL A 69 14.00 -2.59 5.30
C VAL A 69 14.51 -2.33 3.89
N GLY A 70 13.64 -1.82 3.03
CA GLY A 70 14.00 -1.51 1.65
C GLY A 70 12.81 -1.05 0.84
N GLU A 71 13.06 -0.89 -0.46
CA GLU A 71 12.05 -0.38 -1.38
C GLU A 71 12.24 -0.98 -2.76
N SER A 72 11.21 -0.89 -3.60
CA SER A 72 11.32 -1.33 -4.99
C SER A 72 12.33 -0.46 -5.72
N GLU A 73 13.02 -1.02 -6.72
CA GLU A 73 14.00 -0.24 -7.49
C GLU A 73 13.32 0.84 -8.31
N GLY A 74 12.21 0.49 -8.95
CA GLY A 74 11.42 1.43 -9.71
C GLY A 74 9.99 1.44 -9.24
N THR A 75 9.11 1.89 -10.11
CA THR A 75 7.68 1.88 -9.84
C THR A 75 7.01 0.68 -10.54
N ILE A 76 5.87 0.28 -10.00
CA ILE A 76 5.07 -0.82 -10.53
C ILE A 76 3.69 -0.24 -10.82
N THR A 77 3.18 -0.46 -12.03
CA THR A 77 1.89 0.07 -12.44
C THR A 77 0.84 -1.02 -12.51
N TYR A 78 -0.41 -0.62 -12.32
CA TYR A 78 -1.55 -1.44 -12.69
C TYR A 78 -2.63 -0.56 -13.31
N ASP A 79 -3.41 -1.15 -14.21
CA ASP A 79 -4.50 -0.44 -14.87
C ASP A 79 -5.82 -0.76 -14.17
N ILE A 80 -6.64 0.26 -14.02
CA ILE A 80 -8.01 0.09 -13.55
C ILE A 80 -8.85 -0.33 -14.75
N PRO A 81 -9.67 -1.41 -14.67
CA PRO A 81 -10.50 -1.83 -15.77
C PRO A 81 -11.36 -0.70 -16.29
N LYS A 82 -11.46 -0.58 -17.61
CA LYS A 82 -12.22 0.50 -18.27
C LYS A 82 -13.67 0.56 -17.79
N THR A 83 -14.25 -0.60 -17.47
CA THR A 83 -15.66 -0.70 -17.04
C THR A 83 -15.95 0.00 -15.72
N ILE A 84 -14.94 0.15 -14.84
CA ILE A 84 -15.12 0.78 -13.54
C ILE A 84 -14.31 2.06 -13.39
N ARG A 85 -13.52 2.41 -14.39
CA ARG A 85 -12.56 3.54 -14.29
C ARG A 85 -13.22 4.85 -13.92
N SER A 86 -14.41 5.13 -14.40
CA SER A 86 -15.13 6.36 -14.06
C SER A 86 -15.52 6.46 -12.60
N LYS A 87 -15.54 5.34 -11.88
CA LYS A 87 -15.96 5.27 -10.46
C LYS A 87 -14.77 5.23 -9.50
N VAL A 88 -13.55 5.19 -10.01
CA VAL A 88 -12.35 5.04 -9.20
C VAL A 88 -11.49 6.29 -9.32
N LEU A 89 -10.99 6.80 -8.19
CA LEU A 89 -10.11 7.98 -8.14
C LEU A 89 -10.68 9.18 -8.92
N GLY A 90 -11.99 9.38 -8.83
CA GLY A 90 -12.66 10.48 -9.51
C GLY A 90 -12.71 10.35 -11.03
N GLY A 91 -12.41 9.19 -11.57
CA GLY A 91 -12.43 8.95 -13.01
C GLY A 91 -11.29 9.59 -13.78
N LYS A 92 -10.27 10.09 -13.09
CA LYS A 92 -9.19 10.89 -13.70
C LYS A 92 -7.99 10.08 -14.17
N PHE A 93 -7.86 8.84 -13.72
CA PHE A 93 -6.66 8.04 -13.96
C PHE A 93 -6.98 6.71 -14.60
N LYS A 94 -6.07 6.22 -15.44
CA LYS A 94 -6.19 4.87 -15.98
C LYS A 94 -5.64 3.80 -15.05
N GLY A 95 -4.89 4.20 -14.04
CA GLY A 95 -4.32 3.29 -13.05
C GLY A 95 -3.47 4.02 -12.05
N GLN A 96 -2.64 3.28 -11.35
CA GLN A 96 -1.69 3.84 -10.38
C GLN A 96 -0.28 3.41 -10.71
N GLU A 97 0.66 4.28 -10.39
CA GLU A 97 2.09 4.02 -10.49
C GLU A 97 2.63 4.03 -9.08
N GLN A 98 3.07 2.87 -8.59
CA GLN A 98 3.37 2.68 -7.18
C GLN A 98 4.84 2.45 -6.91
N LYS A 99 5.37 3.19 -5.92
CA LYS A 99 6.65 2.88 -5.28
C LYS A 99 6.32 2.02 -4.07
N TRP A 100 6.95 0.85 -3.95
CA TRP A 100 6.69 -0.10 -2.88
C TRP A 100 7.77 -0.05 -1.82
N PHE A 101 7.36 -0.16 -0.54
CA PHE A 101 8.26 -0.13 0.61
C PHE A 101 8.04 -1.35 1.47
N LEU A 102 9.15 -1.90 1.99
CA LEU A 102 9.12 -2.99 2.96
C LEU A 102 9.51 -2.44 4.31
N LEU A 103 8.64 -2.58 5.29
CA LEU A 103 8.81 -2.05 6.63
C LEU A 103 8.64 -3.17 7.65
N LYS A 104 9.47 -3.18 8.68
CA LYS A 104 9.36 -4.19 9.74
C LYS A 104 8.97 -3.53 11.04
N LEU A 105 7.97 -4.09 11.73
CA LEU A 105 7.62 -3.63 13.07
C LEU A 105 8.80 -3.80 14.01
N LYS A 106 9.09 -2.79 14.81
CA LYS A 106 10.11 -2.88 15.85
C LYS A 106 9.61 -3.75 17.01
N LYS A 107 8.31 -3.69 17.28
CA LYS A 107 7.65 -4.48 18.33
C LYS A 107 6.35 -5.06 17.79
N ASP A 108 6.16 -6.36 17.94
CA ASP A 108 4.96 -7.03 17.42
C ASP A 108 3.66 -6.57 18.10
N ASN A 109 3.75 -6.00 19.30
CA ASN A 109 2.58 -5.50 19.99
C ASN A 109 2.23 -4.05 19.64
N SER A 110 2.87 -3.47 18.62
CA SER A 110 2.50 -2.15 18.14
C SER A 110 1.03 -2.17 17.71
N GLU A 111 0.29 -1.16 18.16
CA GLU A 111 -1.14 -1.09 17.90
C GLU A 111 -1.44 -0.62 16.49
N ILE A 112 -2.30 -1.35 15.79
CA ILE A 112 -2.82 -0.95 14.49
C ILE A 112 -4.12 -0.20 14.72
N LYS A 113 -4.17 1.05 14.26
CA LYS A 113 -5.36 1.89 14.39
C LYS A 113 -5.85 2.30 13.02
N LEU A 114 -7.09 1.96 12.72
CA LEU A 114 -7.69 2.22 11.41
C LEU A 114 -8.55 3.48 11.37
N ASP A 115 -8.74 4.14 12.50
CA ASP A 115 -9.66 5.27 12.65
C ASP A 115 -8.93 6.60 12.93
N ASN A 116 -7.75 6.78 12.36
CA ASN A 116 -6.95 7.99 12.57
C ASN A 116 -7.37 9.18 11.71
N GLU A 117 -8.27 8.96 10.78
CA GLU A 117 -8.74 9.98 9.85
C GLU A 117 -10.23 10.23 10.06
N ALA A 118 -10.71 11.38 9.58
CA ALA A 118 -12.14 11.70 9.63
C ALA A 118 -12.97 10.69 8.82
N PHE A 119 -12.40 10.18 7.71
CA PHE A 119 -13.07 9.21 6.84
C PHE A 119 -12.15 8.03 6.63
N PRO A 120 -12.15 7.05 7.57
CA PRO A 120 -11.24 5.90 7.49
C PRO A 120 -11.43 5.08 6.21
N GLU A 121 -10.31 4.69 5.60
CA GLU A 121 -10.30 3.84 4.41
C GLU A 121 -10.67 2.39 4.74
N PHE A 122 -10.20 1.90 5.88
CA PHE A 122 -10.26 0.49 6.26
C PHE A 122 -11.10 0.27 7.50
N ASP A 123 -11.74 -0.91 7.57
CA ASP A 123 -12.52 -1.31 8.75
C ASP A 123 -12.01 -2.58 9.42
N LYS A 124 -11.07 -3.30 8.80
CA LYS A 124 -10.46 -4.49 9.38
C LYS A 124 -9.02 -4.63 8.92
N TYR A 125 -8.23 -5.36 9.70
CA TYR A 125 -6.88 -5.75 9.30
C TYR A 125 -6.61 -7.20 9.71
N GLU A 126 -5.64 -7.82 9.02
CA GLU A 126 -5.15 -9.17 9.36
C GLU A 126 -3.65 -9.24 9.12
N TRP A 127 -2.99 -10.06 9.91
CA TRP A 127 -1.62 -10.48 9.66
C TRP A 127 -1.67 -11.83 8.98
N VAL A 128 -1.14 -11.93 7.77
CA VAL A 128 -1.23 -13.15 6.95
C VAL A 128 0.16 -13.55 6.46
N SER A 129 0.30 -14.80 5.99
CA SER A 129 1.57 -15.23 5.42
C SER A 129 1.93 -14.38 4.20
N PHE A 130 3.22 -14.27 3.92
CA PHE A 130 3.76 -13.31 2.95
C PHE A 130 3.08 -13.34 1.58
N TRP A 131 2.79 -14.52 1.05
CA TRP A 131 2.21 -14.69 -0.28
C TRP A 131 0.67 -14.72 -0.30
N GLN A 132 0.04 -14.84 0.85
CA GLN A 132 -1.40 -14.98 0.94
C GLN A 132 -2.19 -13.78 0.36
N PRO A 133 -1.67 -12.54 0.40
CA PRO A 133 -2.38 -11.42 -0.22
C PRO A 133 -2.69 -11.61 -1.70
N LEU A 134 -1.89 -12.42 -2.42
CA LEU A 134 -2.17 -12.70 -3.83
C LEU A 134 -3.50 -13.41 -4.04
N ASN A 135 -3.99 -14.12 -3.03
CA ASN A 135 -5.28 -14.82 -3.08
C ASN A 135 -6.45 -13.95 -2.63
N ARG A 136 -6.15 -12.79 -2.05
CA ARG A 136 -7.16 -11.91 -1.45
C ARG A 136 -7.37 -10.63 -2.24
N ILE A 137 -6.43 -10.24 -3.08
CA ILE A 137 -6.47 -8.99 -3.82
C ILE A 137 -7.41 -9.08 -5.02
N VAL A 138 -8.03 -7.98 -5.36
CA VAL A 138 -8.84 -7.87 -6.58
C VAL A 138 -8.00 -8.15 -7.82
N ASP A 139 -8.59 -8.82 -8.83
CA ASP A 139 -7.86 -9.38 -9.97
C ASP A 139 -6.94 -8.38 -10.69
N PHE A 140 -7.40 -7.17 -10.92
CA PHE A 140 -6.62 -6.23 -11.73
C PHE A 140 -5.37 -5.70 -11.02
N LYS A 141 -5.22 -5.96 -9.71
CA LYS A 141 -4.01 -5.59 -8.95
C LYS A 141 -3.06 -6.77 -8.73
N ARG A 142 -3.49 -8.00 -9.07
CA ARG A 142 -2.74 -9.22 -8.69
C ARG A 142 -1.33 -9.26 -9.28
N GLU A 143 -1.17 -8.92 -10.55
CA GLU A 143 0.13 -8.96 -11.19
C GLU A 143 1.11 -7.95 -10.58
N ALA A 144 0.61 -6.74 -10.29
CA ALA A 144 1.42 -5.72 -9.62
C ALA A 144 1.85 -6.18 -8.24
N TYR A 145 0.96 -6.82 -7.49
CA TYR A 145 1.27 -7.37 -6.17
C TYR A 145 2.30 -8.50 -6.27
N ARG A 146 2.15 -9.39 -7.25
CA ARG A 146 3.13 -10.46 -7.45
C ARG A 146 4.52 -9.91 -7.74
N GLU A 147 4.61 -8.93 -8.62
CA GLU A 147 5.86 -8.28 -8.96
C GLU A 147 6.50 -7.62 -7.74
N ALA A 148 5.71 -6.86 -7.00
CA ALA A 148 6.20 -6.16 -5.80
C ALA A 148 6.68 -7.13 -4.73
N LEU A 149 5.88 -8.14 -4.41
CA LEU A 149 6.24 -9.11 -3.37
C LEU A 149 7.45 -9.93 -3.77
N SER A 150 7.56 -10.29 -5.06
CA SER A 150 8.73 -11.03 -5.54
C SER A 150 10.00 -10.22 -5.39
N GLU A 151 9.95 -8.93 -5.68
CA GLU A 151 11.09 -8.04 -5.52
C GLU A 151 11.45 -7.84 -4.04
N LEU A 152 10.46 -7.53 -3.21
CA LEU A 152 10.68 -7.24 -1.80
C LEU A 152 11.13 -8.48 -1.01
N ARG A 153 10.72 -9.67 -1.44
CA ARG A 153 11.09 -10.91 -0.75
C ARG A 153 12.59 -11.10 -0.61
N PHE A 154 13.35 -10.62 -1.57
CA PHE A 154 14.81 -10.71 -1.53
C PHE A 154 15.44 -9.88 -0.41
N LEU A 155 14.69 -8.96 0.17
CA LEU A 155 15.18 -8.09 1.24
C LEU A 155 14.96 -8.66 2.64
N ILE A 156 14.28 -9.77 2.75
CA ILE A 156 13.96 -10.38 4.05
C ILE A 156 15.03 -11.39 4.47
#